data_ac49678a39bf83cce1729f39da65d3a6
#
_entry.id   ac49678a39bf83cce1729f39da65d3a6
#
_cell.length_a   1.000
_cell.length_b   1.000
_cell.length_c   1.000
_cell.angle_alpha   90.00
_cell.angle_beta   90.00
_cell.angle_gamma   90.00
#
_symmetry.space_group_name_H-M   'P 1'
#
loop_
_entity.id
_entity.type
_entity.pdbx_description
1 polymer ?
#
loop_
_entity_poly.entity_id
_entity_poly.type
_entity_poly.pdbx_seq_one_letter_code
_entity_poly.pdbx_strand_id
1 'polypeptide(L)'
;MTVNETKGSYPMSDVNVPTVKLNDGVEMPTLGFGVFQVPDLSQAEQAVTDALNTGYRLIDTATAYQNEKAVGKTIAKSSVKRDDIFVTSKLWVSDFNYDQAKKGIDASLQKLGLNYIDLYLLHQPYGKVDEAWRALEEAQKAGKIRSIGGFQHDAKALEEVDAELQRHPSR
;
A
#
# COMPACT_ATOMS: atom_id res chain seq x y z
N MET A 1 37.28 -15.30 25.77
CA MET A 1 36.89 -13.90 25.57
C MET A 1 35.44 -13.90 25.07
N THR A 2 34.51 -13.62 25.95
CA THR A 2 33.08 -13.54 25.67
C THR A 2 32.79 -12.12 25.16
N VAL A 3 32.43 -11.98 23.91
CA VAL A 3 31.96 -10.71 23.34
C VAL A 3 30.55 -10.47 23.88
N ASN A 4 30.39 -9.52 24.79
CA ASN A 4 29.09 -9.03 25.23
C ASN A 4 28.52 -8.20 24.08
N GLU A 5 27.60 -8.74 23.30
CA GLU A 5 26.75 -7.97 22.41
C GLU A 5 25.78 -7.15 23.26
N THR A 6 26.10 -5.91 23.51
CA THR A 6 25.15 -4.91 23.98
C THR A 6 24.17 -4.67 22.85
N LYS A 7 22.98 -5.28 22.92
CA LYS A 7 21.81 -4.86 22.13
C LYS A 7 21.48 -3.43 22.54
N GLY A 8 22.02 -2.46 21.82
CA GLY A 8 21.63 -1.08 21.92
C GLY A 8 20.19 -0.95 21.44
N SER A 9 19.26 -0.87 22.39
CA SER A 9 17.90 -0.42 22.08
C SER A 9 17.96 1.07 21.82
N TYR A 10 18.00 1.45 20.57
CA TYR A 10 17.73 2.84 20.21
C TYR A 10 16.26 3.12 20.52
N PRO A 11 15.94 4.19 21.26
CA PRO A 11 14.55 4.57 21.50
C PRO A 11 13.93 4.97 20.16
N MET A 12 12.97 4.17 19.69
CA MET A 12 12.31 4.27 18.38
C MET A 12 11.33 5.45 18.26
N SER A 13 11.18 6.27 19.31
CA SER A 13 10.24 7.39 19.36
C SER A 13 10.63 8.60 18.49
N ASP A 14 11.87 8.66 17.98
CA ASP A 14 12.41 9.88 17.36
C ASP A 14 12.82 9.70 15.88
N VAL A 15 12.37 8.62 15.22
CA VAL A 15 12.63 8.46 13.78
C VAL A 15 11.68 9.38 13.00
N ASN A 16 12.17 10.57 12.65
CA ASN A 16 11.46 11.48 11.76
C ASN A 16 11.68 11.05 10.29
N VAL A 17 10.72 10.30 9.72
CA VAL A 17 10.74 9.98 8.31
C VAL A 17 10.14 11.17 7.53
N PRO A 18 10.90 11.78 6.60
CA PRO A 18 10.37 12.86 5.77
C PRO A 18 9.13 12.39 5.00
N THR A 19 8.19 13.29 4.78
CA THR A 19 6.97 13.04 4.00
C THR A 19 6.94 13.87 2.73
N VAL A 20 6.16 13.42 1.77
CA VAL A 20 5.74 14.17 0.57
C VAL A 20 4.23 14.26 0.58
N LYS A 21 3.72 15.42 0.21
CA LYS A 21 2.28 15.64 0.07
C LYS A 21 1.81 15.18 -1.30
N LEU A 22 0.87 14.25 -1.33
CA LEU A 22 0.23 13.79 -2.55
C LEU A 22 -0.74 14.86 -3.09
N ASN A 23 -1.19 14.71 -4.35
CA ASN A 23 -2.08 15.67 -5.02
C ASN A 23 -3.44 15.87 -4.30
N ASP A 24 -3.90 14.87 -3.57
CA ASP A 24 -5.12 14.93 -2.75
C ASP A 24 -4.88 15.40 -1.30
N GLY A 25 -3.64 15.78 -0.98
CA GLY A 25 -3.26 16.33 0.32
C GLY A 25 -2.82 15.32 1.36
N VAL A 26 -2.84 14.03 1.05
CA VAL A 26 -2.36 12.97 1.95
C VAL A 26 -0.83 13.05 2.07
N GLU A 27 -0.32 13.00 3.31
CA GLU A 27 1.10 12.96 3.61
C GLU A 27 1.61 11.51 3.52
N MET A 28 2.58 11.25 2.63
CA MET A 28 3.18 9.94 2.41
C MET A 28 4.65 9.93 2.83
N PRO A 29 5.11 8.98 3.67
CA PRO A 29 6.52 8.83 3.99
C PRO A 29 7.36 8.60 2.71
N THR A 30 8.50 9.29 2.59
CA THR A 30 9.39 9.15 1.42
C THR A 30 10.24 7.88 1.45
N LEU A 31 10.34 7.24 2.61
CA LEU A 31 11.06 5.99 2.80
C LEU A 31 10.07 4.88 3.13
N GLY A 32 9.99 3.88 2.26
CA GLY A 32 9.10 2.72 2.40
C GLY A 32 9.84 1.39 2.38
N PHE A 33 9.20 0.37 2.92
CA PHE A 33 9.63 -1.02 2.89
C PHE A 33 8.66 -1.87 2.09
N GLY A 34 9.15 -2.52 1.02
CA GLY A 34 8.35 -3.37 0.14
C GLY A 34 8.56 -4.85 0.41
N VAL A 35 7.49 -5.65 0.25
CA VAL A 35 7.50 -7.11 0.45
C VAL A 35 7.34 -7.90 -0.85
N PHE A 36 7.70 -7.31 -1.99
CA PHE A 36 7.72 -8.04 -3.26
C PHE A 36 8.71 -9.21 -3.20
N GLN A 37 8.37 -10.35 -3.81
CA GLN A 37 9.16 -11.59 -3.80
C GLN A 37 9.47 -12.17 -2.41
N VAL A 38 8.61 -11.90 -1.42
CA VAL A 38 8.61 -12.56 -0.12
C VAL A 38 7.35 -13.43 0.00
N PRO A 39 7.31 -14.62 -0.65
CA PRO A 39 6.11 -15.46 -0.70
C PRO A 39 5.86 -16.23 0.59
N ASP A 40 6.89 -16.49 1.38
CA ASP A 40 6.74 -17.12 2.69
C ASP A 40 6.14 -16.13 3.69
N LEU A 41 4.96 -16.47 4.22
CA LEU A 41 4.21 -15.58 5.10
C LEU A 41 4.93 -15.31 6.43
N SER A 42 5.70 -16.27 6.94
CA SER A 42 6.45 -16.09 8.20
C SER A 42 7.65 -15.16 7.99
N GLN A 43 8.32 -15.29 6.86
CA GLN A 43 9.39 -14.35 6.47
C GLN A 43 8.84 -12.96 6.23
N ALA A 44 7.66 -12.83 5.59
CA ALA A 44 7.02 -11.54 5.39
C ALA A 44 6.62 -10.90 6.74
N GLU A 45 6.05 -11.67 7.69
CA GLU A 45 5.76 -11.19 9.05
C GLU A 45 7.03 -10.70 9.74
N GLN A 46 8.12 -11.45 9.67
CA GLN A 46 9.39 -11.06 10.30
C GLN A 46 9.97 -9.80 9.64
N ALA A 47 10.03 -9.74 8.31
CA ALA A 47 10.58 -8.60 7.58
C ALA A 47 9.82 -7.30 7.85
N VAL A 48 8.48 -7.35 7.89
CA VAL A 48 7.65 -6.18 8.24
C VAL A 48 7.84 -5.79 9.72
N THR A 49 7.97 -6.78 10.61
CA THR A 49 8.25 -6.52 12.04
C THR A 49 9.58 -5.77 12.18
N ASP A 50 10.62 -6.24 11.51
CA ASP A 50 11.95 -5.63 11.56
C ASP A 50 11.94 -4.23 10.94
N ALA A 51 11.22 -4.04 9.83
CA ALA A 51 11.05 -2.74 9.19
C ALA A 51 10.38 -1.73 10.14
N LEU A 52 9.25 -2.10 10.76
CA LEU A 52 8.56 -1.22 11.72
C LEU A 52 9.44 -0.93 12.93
N ASN A 53 10.18 -1.94 13.43
CA ASN A 53 11.09 -1.81 14.55
C ASN A 53 12.32 -0.95 14.24
N THR A 54 12.76 -0.85 12.99
CA THR A 54 13.86 0.01 12.55
C THR A 54 13.42 1.41 12.11
N GLY A 55 12.11 1.71 12.19
CA GLY A 55 11.59 3.06 11.97
C GLY A 55 10.93 3.29 10.62
N TYR A 56 10.82 2.29 9.76
CA TYR A 56 9.96 2.42 8.57
C TYR A 56 8.52 2.68 8.98
N ARG A 57 7.86 3.56 8.24
CA ARG A 57 6.46 3.92 8.48
C ARG A 57 5.59 3.74 7.24
N LEU A 58 6.16 3.41 6.08
CA LEU A 58 5.45 3.01 4.87
C LEU A 58 5.76 1.54 4.58
N ILE A 59 4.71 0.73 4.45
CA ILE A 59 4.77 -0.69 4.07
C ILE A 59 4.05 -0.86 2.73
N ASP A 60 4.77 -1.39 1.73
CA ASP A 60 4.25 -1.61 0.38
C ASP A 60 4.04 -3.11 0.10
N THR A 61 2.83 -3.45 -0.25
CA THR A 61 2.41 -4.79 -0.71
C THR A 61 1.55 -4.70 -1.97
N ALA A 62 0.99 -5.82 -2.42
CA ALA A 62 0.04 -5.89 -3.52
C ALA A 62 -0.78 -7.18 -3.46
N THR A 63 -1.97 -7.20 -4.09
CA THR A 63 -2.77 -8.42 -4.22
C THR A 63 -2.00 -9.55 -4.87
N ALA A 64 -1.18 -9.23 -5.90
CA ALA A 64 -0.35 -10.18 -6.62
C ALA A 64 0.77 -10.83 -5.79
N TYR A 65 1.21 -10.18 -4.69
CA TYR A 65 2.28 -10.73 -3.83
C TYR A 65 1.78 -11.83 -2.90
N GLN A 66 0.47 -11.94 -2.71
CA GLN A 66 -0.22 -12.93 -1.88
C GLN A 66 0.20 -12.91 -0.39
N ASN A 67 0.80 -11.82 0.07
CA ASN A 67 1.30 -11.67 1.43
C ASN A 67 0.61 -10.55 2.24
N GLU A 68 -0.47 -9.95 1.72
CA GLU A 68 -1.27 -8.92 2.41
C GLU A 68 -1.69 -9.36 3.83
N LYS A 69 -2.04 -10.66 3.99
CA LYS A 69 -2.43 -11.21 5.31
C LYS A 69 -1.27 -11.17 6.32
N ALA A 70 -0.05 -11.44 5.88
CA ALA A 70 1.13 -11.35 6.74
C ALA A 70 1.41 -9.90 7.15
N VAL A 71 1.32 -8.96 6.21
CA VAL A 71 1.45 -7.52 6.48
C VAL A 71 0.42 -7.08 7.52
N GLY A 72 -0.85 -7.38 7.30
CA GLY A 72 -1.94 -6.98 8.21
C GLY A 72 -1.79 -7.57 9.62
N LYS A 73 -1.43 -8.86 9.70
CA LYS A 73 -1.17 -9.54 10.98
C LYS A 73 -0.02 -8.90 11.76
N THR A 74 1.03 -8.46 11.06
CA THR A 74 2.17 -7.78 11.67
C THR A 74 1.78 -6.38 12.16
N ILE A 75 1.06 -5.61 11.35
CA ILE A 75 0.56 -4.29 11.75
C ILE A 75 -0.31 -4.40 13.01
N ALA A 76 -1.21 -5.38 13.07
CA ALA A 76 -2.09 -5.59 14.22
C ALA A 76 -1.35 -5.95 15.52
N LYS A 77 -0.14 -6.53 15.41
CA LYS A 77 0.71 -6.90 16.56
C LYS A 77 1.75 -5.84 16.90
N SER A 78 1.95 -4.86 16.03
CA SER A 78 2.95 -3.82 16.20
C SER A 78 2.59 -2.90 17.38
N SER A 79 3.60 -2.38 18.05
CA SER A 79 3.45 -1.29 19.03
C SER A 79 3.27 0.08 18.34
N VAL A 80 3.55 0.18 17.03
CA VAL A 80 3.32 1.40 16.25
C VAL A 80 1.83 1.55 16.01
N LYS A 81 1.28 2.73 16.28
CA LYS A 81 -0.14 3.02 16.05
C LYS A 81 -0.47 2.90 14.56
N ARG A 82 -1.69 2.42 14.24
CA ARG A 82 -2.15 2.31 12.84
C ARG A 82 -2.03 3.63 12.07
N ASP A 83 -2.35 4.73 12.71
CA ASP A 83 -2.31 6.07 12.10
C ASP A 83 -0.89 6.56 11.80
N ASP A 84 0.11 5.95 12.42
CA ASP A 84 1.53 6.23 12.17
C ASP A 84 2.13 5.29 11.10
N ILE A 85 1.33 4.36 10.55
CA ILE A 85 1.77 3.42 9.50
C ILE A 85 1.03 3.75 8.21
N PHE A 86 1.77 4.03 7.15
CA PHE A 86 1.24 4.20 5.80
C PHE A 86 1.30 2.88 5.05
N VAL A 87 0.14 2.37 4.63
CA VAL A 87 0.03 1.08 3.93
C VAL A 87 -0.31 1.32 2.47
N THR A 88 0.52 0.81 1.57
CA THR A 88 0.25 0.77 0.14
C THR A 88 -0.08 -0.65 -0.29
N SER A 89 -1.15 -0.83 -1.05
CA SER A 89 -1.44 -2.06 -1.79
C SER A 89 -1.85 -1.75 -3.23
N LYS A 90 -2.02 -2.78 -4.06
CA LYS A 90 -2.22 -2.59 -5.50
C LYS A 90 -3.20 -3.65 -6.02
N LEU A 91 -4.15 -3.21 -6.85
CA LEU A 91 -5.06 -4.09 -7.57
C LEU A 91 -4.35 -4.72 -8.76
N TRP A 92 -4.51 -6.03 -8.94
CA TRP A 92 -3.95 -6.71 -10.10
C TRP A 92 -4.84 -6.60 -11.34
N VAL A 93 -4.24 -6.63 -12.51
CA VAL A 93 -4.90 -6.41 -13.81
C VAL A 93 -6.06 -7.35 -14.10
N SER A 94 -6.08 -8.58 -13.57
CA SER A 94 -7.21 -9.50 -13.73
C SER A 94 -8.52 -8.97 -13.16
N ASP A 95 -8.42 -8.04 -12.21
CA ASP A 95 -9.56 -7.49 -11.47
C ASP A 95 -9.94 -6.08 -11.97
N PHE A 96 -9.41 -5.64 -13.13
CA PHE A 96 -9.64 -4.32 -13.71
C PHE A 96 -10.98 -4.21 -14.44
N ASN A 97 -12.05 -4.72 -13.85
CA ASN A 97 -13.41 -4.31 -14.19
C ASN A 97 -14.10 -3.80 -12.92
N TYR A 98 -15.12 -3.00 -13.08
CA TYR A 98 -15.75 -2.27 -11.99
C TYR A 98 -16.16 -3.17 -10.81
N ASP A 99 -16.88 -4.27 -11.08
CA ASP A 99 -17.38 -5.16 -10.02
C ASP A 99 -16.25 -5.97 -9.36
N GLN A 100 -15.26 -6.43 -10.14
CA GLN A 100 -14.13 -7.17 -9.60
C GLN A 100 -13.20 -6.23 -8.82
N ALA A 101 -13.01 -5.01 -9.30
CA ALA A 101 -12.22 -4.00 -8.58
C ALA A 101 -12.80 -3.70 -7.19
N LYS A 102 -14.11 -3.53 -7.07
CA LYS A 102 -14.78 -3.37 -5.76
C LYS A 102 -14.54 -4.57 -4.86
N LYS A 103 -14.69 -5.78 -5.38
CA LYS A 103 -14.42 -7.02 -4.62
C LYS A 103 -12.94 -7.14 -4.24
N GLY A 104 -12.03 -6.78 -5.15
CA GLY A 104 -10.58 -6.79 -4.90
C GLY A 104 -10.17 -5.84 -3.78
N ILE A 105 -10.74 -4.63 -3.76
CA ILE A 105 -10.52 -3.64 -2.68
C ILE A 105 -11.00 -4.22 -1.34
N ASP A 106 -12.23 -4.75 -1.29
CA ASP A 106 -12.77 -5.33 -0.06
C ASP A 106 -11.98 -6.55 0.40
N ALA A 107 -11.51 -7.38 -0.53
CA ALA A 107 -10.65 -8.52 -0.24
C ALA A 107 -9.28 -8.08 0.33
N SER A 108 -8.68 -7.01 -0.21
CA SER A 108 -7.43 -6.44 0.32
C SER A 108 -7.61 -5.93 1.75
N LEU A 109 -8.67 -5.17 2.01
CA LEU A 109 -9.02 -4.70 3.36
C LEU A 109 -9.19 -5.86 4.34
N GLN A 110 -9.91 -6.91 3.91
CA GLN A 110 -10.12 -8.11 4.73
C GLN A 110 -8.81 -8.85 5.02
N LYS A 111 -7.95 -9.05 4.01
CA LYS A 111 -6.65 -9.73 4.17
C LYS A 111 -5.71 -8.94 5.08
N LEU A 112 -5.66 -7.62 4.89
CA LEU A 112 -4.89 -6.71 5.72
C LEU A 112 -5.49 -6.55 7.13
N GLY A 113 -6.78 -6.86 7.32
CA GLY A 113 -7.48 -6.62 8.59
C GLY A 113 -7.58 -5.14 8.94
N LEU A 114 -7.69 -4.28 7.93
CA LEU A 114 -7.70 -2.82 8.09
C LEU A 114 -9.06 -2.23 7.71
N ASN A 115 -9.42 -1.12 8.34
CA ASN A 115 -10.60 -0.35 8.00
C ASN A 115 -10.38 0.55 6.77
N TYR A 116 -9.13 0.93 6.52
CA TYR A 116 -8.72 1.72 5.37
C TYR A 116 -7.29 1.38 4.93
N ILE A 117 -7.00 1.64 3.65
CA ILE A 117 -5.66 1.58 3.06
C ILE A 117 -5.23 3.01 2.74
N ASP A 118 -3.98 3.38 3.01
CA ASP A 118 -3.51 4.75 2.82
C ASP A 118 -3.32 5.10 1.35
N LEU A 119 -2.76 4.20 0.55
CA LEU A 119 -2.62 4.37 -0.90
C LEU A 119 -2.96 3.06 -1.61
N TYR A 120 -3.89 3.13 -2.55
CA TYR A 120 -4.24 1.97 -3.37
C TYR A 120 -4.01 2.27 -4.85
N LEU A 121 -3.21 1.42 -5.49
CA LEU A 121 -2.76 1.64 -6.86
C LEU A 121 -3.39 0.64 -7.83
N LEU A 122 -3.59 1.05 -9.07
CA LEU A 122 -3.68 0.12 -10.19
C LEU A 122 -2.26 -0.37 -10.53
N HIS A 123 -2.03 -1.69 -10.51
CA HIS A 123 -0.67 -2.25 -10.54
C HIS A 123 -0.01 -2.18 -11.92
N GLN A 124 -0.81 -2.18 -12.99
CA GLN A 124 -0.34 -2.24 -14.37
C GLN A 124 -1.18 -1.32 -15.27
N PRO A 125 -0.61 -0.74 -16.35
CA PRO A 125 -1.30 0.16 -17.26
C PRO A 125 -2.09 -0.60 -18.36
N TYR A 126 -2.67 -1.75 -18.07
CA TYR A 126 -3.35 -2.59 -19.05
C TYR A 126 -4.76 -2.94 -18.59
N GLY A 127 -5.61 -3.31 -19.54
CA GLY A 127 -6.98 -3.75 -19.23
C GLY A 127 -7.98 -2.60 -19.13
N LYS A 128 -9.05 -2.81 -18.37
CA LYS A 128 -10.15 -1.85 -18.22
C LYS A 128 -9.85 -0.85 -17.09
N VAL A 129 -8.85 -0.02 -17.32
CA VAL A 129 -8.32 0.93 -16.33
C VAL A 129 -9.40 1.91 -15.87
N ASP A 130 -10.24 2.42 -16.77
CA ASP A 130 -11.34 3.33 -16.51
C ASP A 130 -12.38 2.74 -15.55
N GLU A 131 -12.78 1.46 -15.77
CA GLU A 131 -13.71 0.76 -14.89
C GLU A 131 -13.11 0.57 -13.48
N ALA A 132 -11.84 0.14 -13.40
CA ALA A 132 -11.14 -0.04 -12.14
C ALA A 132 -10.95 1.29 -11.40
N TRP A 133 -10.60 2.36 -12.12
CA TRP A 133 -10.43 3.69 -11.55
C TRP A 133 -11.70 4.21 -10.89
N ARG A 134 -12.85 4.07 -11.56
CA ARG A 134 -14.15 4.43 -10.97
C ARG A 134 -14.43 3.70 -9.66
N ALA A 135 -14.07 2.41 -9.58
CA ALA A 135 -14.22 1.65 -8.33
C ALA A 135 -13.29 2.17 -7.22
N LEU A 136 -12.05 2.59 -7.57
CA LEU A 136 -11.13 3.21 -6.61
C LEU A 136 -11.68 4.55 -6.10
N GLU A 137 -12.19 5.41 -6.98
CA GLU A 137 -12.80 6.70 -6.60
C GLU A 137 -14.00 6.51 -5.64
N GLU A 138 -14.85 5.52 -5.89
CA GLU A 138 -15.96 5.21 -4.98
C GLU A 138 -15.46 4.72 -3.61
N ALA A 139 -14.44 3.87 -3.61
CA ALA A 139 -13.85 3.38 -2.38
C ALA A 139 -13.16 4.51 -1.59
N GLN A 140 -12.55 5.48 -2.27
CA GLN A 140 -12.00 6.68 -1.66
C GLN A 140 -13.09 7.54 -1.04
N LYS A 141 -14.17 7.83 -1.78
CA LYS A 141 -15.35 8.57 -1.27
C LYS A 141 -16.00 7.87 -0.06
N ALA A 142 -15.96 6.54 -0.04
CA ALA A 142 -16.46 5.72 1.08
C ALA A 142 -15.48 5.63 2.28
N GLY A 143 -14.29 6.24 2.20
CA GLY A 143 -13.27 6.20 3.25
C GLY A 143 -12.53 4.88 3.40
N LYS A 144 -12.67 3.95 2.45
CA LYS A 144 -11.94 2.69 2.40
C LYS A 144 -10.49 2.85 1.95
N ILE A 145 -10.22 3.89 1.17
CA ILE A 145 -8.90 4.26 0.64
C ILE A 145 -8.71 5.76 0.90
N ARG A 146 -7.53 6.16 1.36
CA ARG A 146 -7.23 7.58 1.59
C ARG A 146 -6.74 8.27 0.31
N SER A 147 -5.85 7.61 -0.44
CA SER A 147 -5.29 8.11 -1.68
C SER A 147 -5.29 7.01 -2.75
N ILE A 148 -5.54 7.39 -3.99
CA ILE A 148 -5.57 6.49 -5.14
C ILE A 148 -4.52 6.90 -6.17
N GLY A 149 -4.01 5.93 -6.91
CA GLY A 149 -3.02 6.19 -7.95
C GLY A 149 -2.95 5.08 -8.98
N GLY A 150 -2.20 5.32 -10.02
CA GLY A 150 -1.96 4.35 -11.09
C GLY A 150 -0.47 4.15 -11.35
N PHE A 151 -0.11 2.96 -11.69
CA PHE A 151 1.07 2.43 -12.35
C PHE A 151 2.46 2.84 -11.85
N GLN A 152 3.34 1.86 -11.79
CA GLN A 152 4.78 2.00 -11.55
C GLN A 152 5.58 2.12 -12.88
N HIS A 153 4.98 2.57 -13.98
CA HIS A 153 5.58 2.52 -15.32
C HIS A 153 5.74 3.90 -15.95
N ASP A 154 6.35 3.91 -17.14
CA ASP A 154 6.90 5.10 -17.78
C ASP A 154 5.87 6.24 -17.98
N ALA A 155 6.37 7.44 -18.16
CA ALA A 155 5.56 8.64 -18.33
C ALA A 155 4.56 8.55 -19.49
N LYS A 156 4.88 7.81 -20.55
CA LYS A 156 4.02 7.63 -21.71
C LYS A 156 2.76 6.83 -21.39
N ALA A 157 2.88 5.76 -20.60
CA ALA A 157 1.73 4.98 -20.16
C ALA A 157 0.81 5.80 -19.24
N LEU A 158 1.36 6.69 -18.41
CA LEU A 158 0.58 7.63 -17.59
C LEU A 158 -0.16 8.65 -18.45
N GLU A 159 0.48 9.22 -19.49
CA GLU A 159 -0.15 10.15 -20.42
C GLU A 159 -1.32 9.52 -21.20
N GLU A 160 -1.16 8.27 -21.64
CA GLU A 160 -2.22 7.52 -22.33
C GLU A 160 -3.44 7.29 -21.42
N VAL A 161 -3.21 6.94 -20.14
CA VAL A 161 -4.28 6.74 -19.15
C VAL A 161 -4.95 8.07 -18.79
N ASP A 162 -4.18 9.13 -18.56
CA ASP A 162 -4.74 10.46 -18.30
C ASP A 162 -5.64 10.92 -19.46
N ALA A 163 -5.22 10.71 -20.70
CA ALA A 163 -6.00 11.03 -21.88
C ALA A 163 -7.30 10.19 -21.97
N GLU A 164 -7.29 8.96 -21.47
CA GLU A 164 -8.47 8.09 -21.44
C GLU A 164 -9.44 8.49 -20.33
N LEU A 165 -8.94 8.79 -19.14
CA LEU A 165 -9.74 9.30 -18.03
C LEU A 165 -10.39 10.66 -18.35
N GLN A 166 -9.71 11.53 -19.08
CA GLN A 166 -10.27 12.80 -19.54
C GLN A 166 -11.38 12.61 -20.59
N ARG A 167 -11.32 11.55 -21.41
CA ARG A 167 -12.38 11.23 -22.38
C ARG A 167 -13.64 10.65 -21.73
N HIS A 168 -13.49 10.04 -20.54
CA HIS A 168 -14.56 9.42 -19.77
C HIS A 168 -14.60 9.94 -18.33
N PRO A 169 -14.84 11.26 -18.11
CA PRO A 169 -14.90 11.78 -16.76
C PRO A 169 -15.99 11.08 -15.96
N SER A 170 -15.65 10.67 -14.76
CA SER A 170 -16.63 10.07 -13.82
C SER A 170 -17.77 11.08 -13.59
N ARG A 171 -19.01 10.67 -13.89
CA ARG A 171 -20.22 11.47 -13.67
C ARG A 171 -20.60 11.48 -12.19
#